data_aed057c472ac68ace3ca8117f6f0e2cd
#
_entry.id   aed057c472ac68ace3ca8117f6f0e2cd
#
_cell.length_a   1.000
_cell.length_b   1.000
_cell.length_c   1.000
_cell.angle_alpha   90.00
_cell.angle_beta   90.00
_cell.angle_gamma   90.00
#
_symmetry.space_group_name_H-M   'P 1'
#
loop_
_entity.id
_entity.type
_entity.pdbx_description
1 polymer ?
#
loop_
_entity_poly.entity_id
_entity_poly.type
_entity_poly.pdbx_seq_one_letter_code
_entity_poly.pdbx_strand_id
1 'polypeptide(L)'
;GLSKAALAKQSGMSEIYLHQIFAGRRNPSRSRLLCLCFGLGASLEEAQDLLRHCGCAELYPKVRRDAIIIFGLLHGMDLFTVNDRLFSEDEETLF
;
A
#
# COMPACT_ATOMS: atom_id res chain seq x y z
N GLY A 1 6.93 17.44 5.66
CA GLY A 1 6.73 16.24 4.88
C GLY A 1 7.67 15.12 5.26
N LEU A 2 7.38 13.93 4.79
CA LEU A 2 8.21 12.76 5.00
C LEU A 2 9.48 12.84 4.15
N SER A 3 10.62 12.49 4.74
CA SER A 3 11.83 12.27 3.95
C SER A 3 11.68 10.99 3.12
N LYS A 4 12.49 10.86 2.05
CA LYS A 4 12.49 9.64 1.23
C LYS A 4 12.82 8.40 2.08
N ALA A 5 13.76 8.54 3.02
CA ALA A 5 14.15 7.43 3.90
C ALA A 5 12.98 7.00 4.79
N ALA A 6 12.26 7.95 5.38
CA ALA A 6 11.10 7.66 6.22
C ALA A 6 9.97 7.03 5.41
N LEU A 7 9.69 7.56 4.22
CA LEU A 7 8.65 7.01 3.35
C LEU A 7 8.99 5.58 2.92
N ALA A 8 10.23 5.33 2.52
CA ALA A 8 10.68 3.99 2.13
C ALA A 8 10.48 3.01 3.28
N LYS A 9 10.90 3.39 4.50
CA LYS A 9 10.75 2.56 5.69
C LYS A 9 9.28 2.24 5.96
N GLN A 10 8.41 3.25 5.95
CA GLN A 10 6.99 3.09 6.22
C GLN A 10 6.25 2.32 5.13
N SER A 11 6.80 2.32 3.92
CA SER A 11 6.24 1.60 2.78
C SER A 11 6.85 0.21 2.59
N GLY A 12 7.76 -0.21 3.44
CA GLY A 12 8.41 -1.51 3.33
C GLY A 12 9.27 -1.67 2.07
N MET A 13 9.86 -0.58 1.60
CA MET A 13 10.66 -0.54 0.36
C MET A 13 12.06 0.01 0.63
N SER A 14 13.00 -0.33 -0.26
CA SER A 14 14.30 0.36 -0.26
C SER A 14 14.16 1.76 -0.84
N GLU A 15 15.04 2.67 -0.44
CA GLU A 15 15.07 4.02 -1.01
C GLU A 15 15.35 3.98 -2.52
N ILE A 16 16.19 3.05 -2.96
CA ILE A 16 16.52 2.89 -4.37
C ILE A 16 15.27 2.52 -5.18
N TYR A 17 14.49 1.55 -4.69
CA TYR A 17 13.27 1.14 -5.36
C TYR A 17 12.24 2.28 -5.41
N LEU A 18 12.08 2.98 -4.30
CA LEU A 18 11.17 4.13 -4.21
C LEU A 18 11.56 5.21 -5.21
N HIS A 19 12.87 5.51 -5.28
CA HIS A 19 13.38 6.48 -6.24
C HIS A 19 13.10 6.08 -7.68
N GLN A 20 13.25 4.79 -8.00
CA GLN A 20 12.96 4.27 -9.34
C GLN A 20 11.48 4.42 -9.71
N ILE A 21 10.57 4.24 -8.73
CA ILE A 21 9.14 4.45 -8.94
C ILE A 21 8.89 5.92 -9.30
N PHE A 22 9.41 6.85 -8.49
CA PHE A 22 9.19 8.28 -8.73
C PHE A 22 9.86 8.78 -9.99
N ALA A 23 10.95 8.15 -10.42
CA ALA A 23 11.62 8.50 -11.67
C ALA A 23 10.95 7.88 -12.91
N GLY A 24 9.88 7.12 -12.73
CA GLY A 24 9.18 6.47 -13.83
C GLY A 24 9.90 5.27 -14.43
N ARG A 25 10.90 4.74 -13.74
CA ARG A 25 11.69 3.60 -14.23
C ARG A 25 11.11 2.25 -13.85
N ARG A 26 10.14 2.24 -12.93
CA ARG A 26 9.46 1.02 -12.51
C ARG A 26 7.99 1.28 -12.37
N ASN A 27 7.18 0.32 -12.82
CA ASN A 27 5.75 0.32 -12.60
C ASN A 27 5.47 -0.58 -11.40
N PRO A 28 5.08 -0.02 -10.24
CA PRO A 28 4.82 -0.83 -9.08
C PRO A 28 3.58 -1.71 -9.28
N SER A 29 3.60 -2.90 -8.71
CA SER A 29 2.43 -3.77 -8.67
C SER A 29 1.33 -3.14 -7.80
N ARG A 30 0.13 -3.69 -7.89
CA ARG A 30 -0.98 -3.26 -7.03
C ARG A 30 -0.61 -3.33 -5.55
N SER A 31 0.02 -4.43 -5.13
CA SER A 31 0.46 -4.58 -3.74
C SER A 31 1.47 -3.52 -3.34
N ARG A 32 2.41 -3.19 -4.22
CA ARG A 32 3.40 -2.13 -3.93
C ARG A 32 2.77 -0.75 -3.86
N LEU A 33 1.77 -0.48 -4.71
CA LEU A 33 1.00 0.77 -4.62
C LEU A 33 0.29 0.88 -3.28
N LEU A 34 -0.28 -0.21 -2.79
CA LEU A 34 -0.92 -0.24 -1.48
C LEU A 34 0.09 -0.03 -0.36
N CYS A 35 1.29 -0.60 -0.47
CA CYS A 35 2.37 -0.31 0.47
C CYS A 35 2.67 1.19 0.52
N LEU A 36 2.73 1.86 -0.62
CA LEU A 36 2.93 3.31 -0.69
C LEU A 36 1.78 4.06 -0.02
N CYS A 37 0.54 3.63 -0.23
CA CYS A 37 -0.62 4.25 0.40
C CYS A 37 -0.50 4.23 1.92
N PHE A 38 -0.12 3.11 2.50
CA PHE A 38 0.10 3.02 3.94
C PHE A 38 1.27 3.91 4.38
N GLY A 39 2.36 3.90 3.62
CA GLY A 39 3.53 4.72 3.93
C GLY A 39 3.24 6.21 3.90
N LEU A 40 2.34 6.63 3.01
CA LEU A 40 1.93 8.04 2.88
C LEU A 40 0.82 8.42 3.85
N GLY A 41 0.22 7.47 4.55
CA GLY A 41 -0.95 7.73 5.38
C GLY A 41 -2.18 8.11 4.56
N ALA A 42 -2.32 7.54 3.38
CA ALA A 42 -3.42 7.85 2.48
C ALA A 42 -4.75 7.38 3.05
N SER A 43 -5.82 8.11 2.74
CA SER A 43 -7.18 7.68 3.03
C SER A 43 -7.58 6.56 2.07
N LEU A 44 -8.67 5.87 2.39
CA LEU A 44 -9.23 4.86 1.48
C LEU A 44 -9.55 5.48 0.11
N GLU A 45 -10.15 6.68 0.11
CA GLU A 45 -10.50 7.36 -1.13
C GLU A 45 -9.27 7.67 -1.97
N GLU A 46 -8.20 8.16 -1.34
CA GLU A 46 -6.94 8.43 -2.01
C GLU A 46 -6.29 7.17 -2.56
N ALA A 47 -6.36 6.08 -1.80
CA ALA A 47 -5.84 4.79 -2.24
C ALA A 47 -6.61 4.26 -3.46
N GLN A 48 -7.93 4.36 -3.44
CA GLN A 48 -8.76 3.97 -4.59
C GLN A 48 -8.44 4.80 -5.83
N ASP A 49 -8.26 6.11 -5.65
CA ASP A 49 -7.88 6.99 -6.75
C ASP A 49 -6.54 6.61 -7.35
N LEU A 50 -5.56 6.31 -6.51
CA LEU A 50 -4.24 5.92 -6.98
C LEU A 50 -4.29 4.60 -7.76
N LEU A 51 -5.00 3.62 -7.24
CA LEU A 51 -5.17 2.33 -7.93
C LEU A 51 -5.78 2.53 -9.31
N ARG A 52 -6.83 3.33 -9.37
CA ARG A 52 -7.55 3.63 -10.61
C ARG A 52 -6.64 4.31 -11.64
N HIS A 53 -5.88 5.33 -11.20
CA HIS A 53 -4.96 6.05 -12.07
C HIS A 53 -3.84 5.16 -12.62
N CYS A 54 -3.44 4.16 -11.88
CA CYS A 54 -2.39 3.23 -12.28
C CYS A 54 -2.93 2.01 -13.04
N GLY A 55 -4.22 2.00 -13.38
CA GLY A 55 -4.82 0.91 -14.12
C GLY A 55 -4.99 -0.38 -13.32
N CYS A 56 -4.97 -0.27 -12.00
CA CYS A 56 -5.18 -1.40 -11.10
C CYS A 56 -6.63 -1.46 -10.62
N ALA A 57 -7.09 -2.65 -10.27
CA ALA A 57 -8.41 -2.82 -9.69
C ALA A 57 -8.48 -2.12 -8.34
N GLU A 58 -9.57 -1.39 -8.10
CA GLU A 58 -9.83 -0.79 -6.81
C GLU A 58 -10.06 -1.87 -5.75
N LEU A 59 -9.93 -1.48 -4.48
CA LEU A 59 -10.22 -2.38 -3.37
C LEU A 59 -11.71 -2.67 -3.32
N TYR A 60 -12.06 -3.94 -3.22
CA TYR A 60 -13.46 -4.39 -3.23
C TYR A 60 -13.79 -5.07 -1.91
N PRO A 61 -14.76 -4.55 -1.14
CA PRO A 61 -15.01 -5.06 0.23
C PRO A 61 -15.48 -6.50 0.31
N LYS A 62 -15.95 -7.08 -0.79
CA LYS A 62 -16.37 -8.49 -0.81
C LYS A 62 -15.20 -9.46 -1.05
N VAL A 63 -14.03 -8.94 -1.42
CA VAL A 63 -12.81 -9.74 -1.49
C VAL A 63 -12.15 -9.67 -0.12
N ARG A 64 -11.97 -10.82 0.53
CA ARG A 64 -11.49 -10.88 1.92
C ARG A 64 -10.19 -10.13 2.12
N ARG A 65 -9.20 -10.35 1.25
CA ARG A 65 -7.92 -9.65 1.34
C ARG A 65 -8.12 -8.14 1.27
N ASP A 66 -8.90 -7.67 0.31
CA ASP A 66 -9.19 -6.25 0.14
C ASP A 66 -9.94 -5.69 1.35
N ALA A 67 -10.86 -6.44 1.93
CA ALA A 67 -11.60 -6.00 3.11
C ALA A 67 -10.67 -5.73 4.29
N ILE A 68 -9.65 -6.55 4.48
CA ILE A 68 -8.65 -6.37 5.53
C ILE A 68 -7.85 -5.08 5.26
N ILE A 69 -7.45 -4.86 4.01
CA ILE A 69 -6.71 -3.67 3.62
C ILE A 69 -7.56 -2.41 3.80
N ILE A 70 -8.82 -2.45 3.38
CA ILE A 70 -9.77 -1.35 3.58
C ILE A 70 -9.88 -1.01 5.07
N PHE A 71 -10.05 -2.01 5.91
CA PHE A 71 -10.14 -1.81 7.36
C PHE A 71 -8.89 -1.11 7.89
N GLY A 72 -7.72 -1.55 7.43
CA GLY A 72 -6.45 -0.94 7.83
C GLY A 72 -6.36 0.53 7.45
N LEU A 73 -6.76 0.87 6.22
CA LEU A 73 -6.76 2.26 5.76
C LEU A 73 -7.75 3.12 6.55
N LEU A 74 -8.95 2.60 6.80
CA LEU A 74 -9.99 3.34 7.53
C LEU A 74 -9.60 3.61 8.99
N HIS A 75 -8.84 2.71 9.59
CA HIS A 75 -8.48 2.81 11.01
C HIS A 75 -7.05 3.33 11.24
N GLY A 76 -6.39 3.82 10.21
CA GLY A 76 -5.06 4.40 10.35
C GLY A 76 -3.99 3.42 10.79
N MET A 77 -4.15 2.14 10.46
CA MET A 77 -3.13 1.13 10.77
C MET A 77 -1.89 1.35 9.91
N ASP A 78 -0.73 0.98 10.43
CA ASP A 78 0.47 0.99 9.61
C ASP A 78 0.54 -0.27 8.73
N LEU A 79 1.45 -0.25 7.75
CA LEU A 79 1.62 -1.33 6.79
C LEU A 79 1.93 -2.67 7.49
N PHE A 80 2.78 -2.63 8.51
CA PHE A 80 3.26 -3.84 9.17
C PHE A 80 2.12 -4.53 9.93
N THR A 81 1.27 -3.75 10.59
CA THR A 81 0.09 -4.27 11.29
C THR A 81 -0.90 -4.92 10.33
N VAL A 82 -1.16 -4.27 9.20
CA VAL A 82 -2.04 -4.83 8.17
C VAL A 82 -1.45 -6.11 7.58
N ASN A 83 -0.15 -6.12 7.32
CA ASN A 83 0.54 -7.28 6.78
C ASN A 83 0.47 -8.47 7.74
N ASP A 84 0.65 -8.23 9.03
CA ASP A 84 0.50 -9.26 10.06
C ASP A 84 -0.93 -9.82 10.09
N ARG A 85 -1.92 -8.96 9.94
CA ARG A 85 -3.32 -9.37 9.90
C ARG A 85 -3.59 -10.24 8.67
N LEU A 86 -3.10 -9.83 7.51
CA LEU A 86 -3.22 -10.63 6.29
C LEU A 86 -2.62 -12.01 6.48
N PHE A 87 -1.41 -12.06 7.02
CA PHE A 87 -0.72 -13.31 7.28
C PHE A 87 -1.52 -14.20 8.24
N SER A 88 -2.04 -13.64 9.32
CA SER A 88 -2.79 -14.41 10.33
C SER A 88 -4.09 -14.98 9.80
N GLU A 89 -4.64 -14.40 8.74
CA GLU A 89 -5.88 -14.84 8.12
C GLU A 89 -5.65 -15.60 6.80
N ASP A 90 -4.43 -16.08 6.60
CA ASP A 90 -4.04 -16.87 5.42
C ASP A 90 -4.27 -16.14 4.10
N GLU A 91 -4.16 -14.80 4.11
CA GLU A 91 -4.22 -14.00 2.90
C GLU A 91 -2.81 -13.61 2.47
N GLU A 92 -2.63 -13.37 1.18
CA GLU A 92 -1.34 -12.93 0.66
C GLU A 92 -0.98 -11.58 1.25
N THR A 93 0.23 -11.48 1.80
CA THR A 93 0.73 -10.22 2.37
C THR A 93 1.06 -9.22 1.25
N LEU A 94 1.20 -7.93 1.65
CA LEU A 94 1.52 -6.87 0.68
C LEU A 94 2.98 -6.87 0.28
N PHE A 95 3.83 -7.40 1.15
CA PHE A 95 5.25 -7.56 0.83
C PHE A 95 5.86 -8.73 1.56
#